data_76deec302e7e785106a016cf0abdbfb0
#
_entry.id   76deec302e7e785106a016cf0abdbfb0
#
_cell.length_a   1.000
_cell.length_b   1.000
_cell.length_c   1.000
_cell.angle_alpha   90.00
_cell.angle_beta   90.00
_cell.angle_gamma   90.00
#
_symmetry.space_group_name_H-M   'P 1'
#
loop_
_entity.id
_entity.type
_entity.pdbx_description
1 polymer ?
#
loop_
_entity_poly.entity_id
_entity_poly.type
_entity_poly.pdbx_seq_one_letter_code
_entity_poly.pdbx_strand_id
1 'polypeptide(L)'
;MQEMALLVGLGAAAAALCLPALRMRLELSKAKHPSLTGHARIARRVASLVPYYAYGEDRFFRSDAAPLEIADRRRAGFARLADLYRQRYARSAALTAEAQGAISDLQFTSRYRVPFQYSRYVREQLQAGAFLRSSDGVTVTDLDGNRFYDLAGSYGVNLFGVDFYKICIYEGSRRAAELGPVLGGYHPAVAYNARRLREISGLDEVSFHMSGTEAVMQAVRLARFHTRRTHLVRFCGAYHGWWEGVQPGIGNPVTQRETYTLRDMNERSLEVLRRRRDIACVLVNPLQSLHPNAGAPSDGSLVDSARTAHFDRTAYAAWLRRLREVCSERGIVLIFDEVFVGFRLAPGGAQEYFGVRADMATYGKTLGGGFPVGVLCGKAGLMRRYREDRPADICFARGTFNSHPYVMGAMQVFLERLDTPAIRGLYEGLDERWNARACSLNARLDEAGLPVRVANLSSIWTVCYTRPSRYNWMLQYYLRAEGLALSWVGTGRLIFS
;
A
#
# COMPACT_ATOMS: atom_id res chain seq x y z
N MET A 1 -48.96 3.26 -42.33
CA MET A 1 -48.10 4.46 -42.09
C MET A 1 -48.10 4.88 -40.60
N GLN A 2 -49.24 4.95 -39.94
CA GLN A 2 -49.30 5.35 -38.50
C GLN A 2 -48.56 4.39 -37.56
N GLU A 3 -48.70 3.08 -37.73
CA GLU A 3 -48.00 2.07 -36.88
C GLU A 3 -46.48 2.11 -37.05
N MET A 4 -46.00 2.35 -38.27
CA MET A 4 -44.57 2.46 -38.54
C MET A 4 -43.98 3.73 -37.94
N ALA A 5 -44.72 4.84 -37.95
CA ALA A 5 -44.34 6.09 -37.30
C ALA A 5 -44.30 5.93 -35.76
N LEU A 6 -45.22 5.16 -35.19
CA LEU A 6 -45.25 4.85 -33.75
C LEU A 6 -44.08 3.97 -33.34
N LEU A 7 -43.74 2.95 -34.11
CA LEU A 7 -42.57 2.07 -33.86
C LEU A 7 -41.26 2.81 -33.99
N VAL A 8 -41.12 3.70 -34.97
CA VAL A 8 -39.92 4.56 -35.12
C VAL A 8 -39.81 5.55 -33.94
N GLY A 9 -40.95 6.13 -33.53
CA GLY A 9 -40.97 7.02 -32.34
C GLY A 9 -40.63 6.33 -31.06
N LEU A 10 -41.13 5.12 -30.81
CA LEU A 10 -40.76 4.30 -29.65
C LEU A 10 -39.30 3.85 -29.69
N GLY A 11 -38.80 3.49 -30.86
CA GLY A 11 -37.38 3.15 -31.06
C GLY A 11 -36.44 4.34 -30.76
N ALA A 12 -36.81 5.52 -31.26
CA ALA A 12 -36.05 6.75 -31.00
C ALA A 12 -36.07 7.15 -29.51
N ALA A 13 -37.23 7.04 -28.85
CA ALA A 13 -37.36 7.29 -27.42
C ALA A 13 -36.56 6.29 -26.58
N ALA A 14 -36.62 5.00 -26.92
CA ALA A 14 -35.81 3.96 -26.27
C ALA A 14 -34.29 4.19 -26.48
N ALA A 15 -33.88 4.56 -27.70
CA ALA A 15 -32.50 4.91 -27.98
C ALA A 15 -32.05 6.16 -27.21
N ALA A 16 -32.86 7.21 -27.15
CA ALA A 16 -32.57 8.41 -26.37
C ALA A 16 -32.39 8.15 -24.88
N LEU A 17 -33.10 7.19 -24.30
CA LEU A 17 -32.97 6.76 -22.90
C LEU A 17 -31.77 5.82 -22.68
N CYS A 18 -31.50 4.93 -23.63
CA CYS A 18 -30.45 3.91 -23.49
C CYS A 18 -29.05 4.42 -23.87
N LEU A 19 -28.92 5.30 -24.85
CA LEU A 19 -27.64 5.83 -25.34
C LEU A 19 -26.80 6.51 -24.25
N PRO A 20 -27.33 7.37 -23.36
CA PRO A 20 -26.57 7.97 -22.29
C PRO A 20 -26.05 6.93 -21.31
N ALA A 21 -26.86 5.92 -20.94
CA ALA A 21 -26.47 4.85 -20.04
C ALA A 21 -25.37 3.96 -20.65
N LEU A 22 -25.50 3.64 -21.95
CA LEU A 22 -24.51 2.88 -22.70
C LEU A 22 -23.17 3.65 -22.79
N ARG A 23 -23.23 4.95 -23.10
CA ARG A 23 -22.06 5.83 -23.14
C ARG A 23 -21.36 5.89 -21.79
N MET A 24 -22.08 6.07 -20.68
CA MET A 24 -21.51 6.05 -19.33
C MET A 24 -20.85 4.72 -18.99
N ARG A 25 -21.45 3.59 -19.41
CA ARG A 25 -20.84 2.26 -19.22
C ARG A 25 -19.56 2.10 -20.02
N LEU A 26 -19.55 2.59 -21.25
CA LEU A 26 -18.39 2.53 -22.13
C LEU A 26 -17.23 3.38 -21.58
N GLU A 27 -17.48 4.60 -21.13
CA GLU A 27 -16.47 5.47 -20.53
C GLU A 27 -15.88 4.85 -19.26
N LEU A 28 -16.72 4.30 -18.38
CA LEU A 28 -16.25 3.57 -17.20
C LEU A 28 -15.41 2.36 -17.60
N SER A 29 -15.82 1.61 -18.62
CA SER A 29 -15.07 0.44 -19.11
C SER A 29 -13.69 0.81 -19.63
N LYS A 30 -13.58 1.91 -20.37
CA LYS A 30 -12.30 2.45 -20.88
C LYS A 30 -11.38 2.97 -19.75
N ALA A 31 -11.95 3.43 -18.64
CA ALA A 31 -11.19 3.92 -17.50
C ALA A 31 -10.73 2.80 -16.56
N LYS A 32 -11.24 1.58 -16.68
CA LYS A 32 -10.81 0.42 -15.88
C LYS A 32 -9.53 -0.21 -16.42
N HIS A 33 -8.84 -0.92 -15.52
CA HIS A 33 -7.65 -1.67 -15.91
C HIS A 33 -8.02 -2.86 -16.82
N PRO A 34 -7.37 -3.02 -17.98
CA PRO A 34 -7.73 -4.05 -18.96
C PRO A 34 -7.23 -5.45 -18.60
N SER A 35 -6.30 -5.57 -17.61
CA SER A 35 -5.66 -6.83 -17.27
C SER A 35 -6.65 -7.87 -16.74
N LEU A 36 -6.54 -9.09 -17.25
CA LEU A 36 -7.25 -10.26 -16.73
C LEU A 36 -6.56 -10.87 -15.49
N THR A 37 -5.33 -10.45 -15.20
CA THR A 37 -4.50 -10.94 -14.09
C THR A 37 -4.39 -9.89 -12.99
N GLY A 38 -5.33 -9.78 -12.10
CA GLY A 38 -5.25 -8.84 -10.97
C GLY A 38 -6.58 -8.20 -10.66
N HIS A 39 -6.82 -6.98 -11.14
CA HIS A 39 -7.97 -6.18 -10.70
C HIS A 39 -9.27 -6.42 -11.48
N ALA A 40 -9.24 -7.17 -12.59
CA ALA A 40 -10.43 -7.43 -13.38
C ALA A 40 -11.40 -8.36 -12.62
N ARG A 41 -12.71 -8.15 -12.78
CA ARG A 41 -13.72 -9.04 -12.17
C ARG A 41 -13.56 -10.51 -12.56
N ILE A 42 -13.08 -10.77 -13.76
CA ILE A 42 -12.86 -12.10 -14.29
C ILE A 42 -11.53 -12.72 -13.80
N ALA A 43 -10.62 -11.93 -13.26
CA ALA A 43 -9.28 -12.40 -12.89
C ALA A 43 -9.30 -13.62 -11.97
N ARG A 44 -10.20 -13.65 -10.99
CA ARG A 44 -10.34 -14.79 -10.08
C ARG A 44 -10.81 -16.07 -10.82
N ARG A 45 -11.75 -15.95 -11.75
CA ARG A 45 -12.21 -17.10 -12.57
C ARG A 45 -11.08 -17.61 -13.46
N VAL A 46 -10.31 -16.71 -14.07
CA VAL A 46 -9.14 -17.08 -14.85
C VAL A 46 -8.11 -17.78 -13.96
N ALA A 47 -7.81 -17.22 -12.79
CA ALA A 47 -6.86 -17.81 -11.84
C ALA A 47 -7.28 -19.22 -11.38
N SER A 48 -8.57 -19.48 -11.17
CA SER A 48 -9.06 -20.79 -10.76
C SER A 48 -8.97 -21.88 -11.84
N LEU A 49 -8.77 -21.49 -13.09
CA LEU A 49 -8.59 -22.40 -14.24
C LEU A 49 -7.12 -22.72 -14.51
N VAL A 50 -6.18 -22.00 -13.91
CA VAL A 50 -4.75 -22.26 -14.12
C VAL A 50 -4.31 -23.40 -13.21
N PRO A 51 -3.94 -24.59 -13.79
CA PRO A 51 -3.47 -25.70 -12.99
C PRO A 51 -2.09 -25.40 -12.42
N TYR A 52 -1.73 -26.09 -11.34
CA TYR A 52 -0.36 -26.02 -10.83
C TYR A 52 0.61 -26.66 -11.85
N TYR A 53 1.70 -25.96 -12.08
CA TYR A 53 2.87 -26.49 -12.79
C TYR A 53 4.14 -25.90 -12.18
N ALA A 54 5.23 -26.64 -12.24
CA ALA A 54 6.55 -26.18 -11.81
C ALA A 54 7.54 -26.31 -12.98
N TYR A 55 8.47 -25.37 -13.03
CA TYR A 55 9.58 -25.45 -13.96
C TYR A 55 10.65 -26.38 -13.39
N GLY A 56 11.17 -27.27 -14.25
CA GLY A 56 12.40 -27.99 -13.99
C GLY A 56 13.60 -27.06 -14.13
N GLU A 57 14.79 -27.58 -13.78
CA GLU A 57 16.03 -26.81 -13.72
C GLU A 57 16.36 -26.08 -15.04
N ASP A 58 16.29 -26.79 -16.16
CA ASP A 58 16.60 -26.18 -17.48
C ASP A 58 15.69 -24.99 -17.76
N ARG A 59 14.36 -25.16 -17.62
CA ARG A 59 13.40 -24.10 -17.87
C ARG A 59 13.51 -22.95 -16.86
N PHE A 60 13.97 -23.23 -15.66
CA PHE A 60 14.23 -22.21 -14.64
C PHE A 60 15.35 -21.27 -15.08
N PHE A 61 16.52 -21.82 -15.44
CA PHE A 61 17.68 -21.00 -15.83
C PHE A 61 17.57 -20.42 -17.25
N ARG A 62 16.82 -21.06 -18.14
CA ARG A 62 16.53 -20.57 -19.50
C ARG A 62 15.29 -19.69 -19.60
N SER A 63 14.82 -19.17 -18.47
CA SER A 63 13.71 -18.21 -18.47
C SER A 63 13.94 -17.11 -19.50
N ASP A 64 12.86 -16.74 -20.23
CA ASP A 64 12.88 -15.76 -21.34
C ASP A 64 13.76 -16.18 -22.53
N ALA A 65 13.85 -17.48 -22.79
CA ALA A 65 14.68 -18.06 -23.84
C ALA A 65 16.15 -17.59 -23.76
N ALA A 66 16.68 -17.45 -22.55
CA ALA A 66 18.06 -17.03 -22.34
C ALA A 66 19.06 -17.93 -23.09
N PRO A 67 20.09 -17.38 -23.76
CA PRO A 67 21.17 -18.14 -24.36
C PRO A 67 21.82 -19.09 -23.34
N LEU A 68 22.42 -20.17 -23.81
CA LEU A 68 23.07 -21.20 -22.95
C LEU A 68 24.11 -20.57 -22.02
N GLU A 69 24.95 -19.70 -22.51
CA GLU A 69 25.95 -18.98 -21.70
C GLU A 69 25.31 -18.23 -20.52
N ILE A 70 24.19 -17.54 -20.73
CA ILE A 70 23.46 -16.83 -19.67
C ILE A 70 22.83 -17.83 -18.70
N ALA A 71 22.26 -18.93 -19.21
CA ALA A 71 21.69 -19.99 -18.36
C ALA A 71 22.76 -20.63 -17.47
N ASP A 72 23.95 -20.91 -18.00
CA ASP A 72 25.08 -21.48 -17.26
C ASP A 72 25.61 -20.49 -16.18
N ARG A 73 25.71 -19.22 -16.50
CA ARG A 73 26.04 -18.17 -15.51
C ARG A 73 25.01 -18.10 -14.39
N ARG A 74 23.70 -18.17 -14.73
CA ARG A 74 22.60 -18.20 -13.73
C ARG A 74 22.70 -19.45 -12.86
N ARG A 75 22.95 -20.63 -13.44
CA ARG A 75 23.12 -21.90 -12.72
C ARG A 75 24.30 -21.84 -11.74
N ALA A 76 25.46 -21.41 -12.22
CA ALA A 76 26.65 -21.27 -11.39
C ALA A 76 26.46 -20.25 -10.25
N GLY A 77 25.82 -19.12 -10.55
CA GLY A 77 25.46 -18.10 -9.54
C GLY A 77 24.47 -18.63 -8.50
N PHE A 78 23.45 -19.35 -8.94
CA PHE A 78 22.46 -19.95 -8.05
C PHE A 78 23.06 -21.03 -7.13
N ALA A 79 23.94 -21.88 -7.64
CA ALA A 79 24.64 -22.90 -6.85
C ALA A 79 25.45 -22.27 -5.71
N ARG A 80 26.27 -21.25 -6.03
CA ARG A 80 27.00 -20.48 -4.99
C ARG A 80 26.08 -19.84 -3.96
N LEU A 81 24.95 -19.31 -4.41
CA LEU A 81 23.96 -18.70 -3.54
C LEU A 81 23.31 -19.74 -2.62
N ALA A 82 22.98 -20.93 -3.13
CA ALA A 82 22.41 -22.02 -2.36
C ALA A 82 23.38 -22.54 -1.27
N ASP A 83 24.66 -22.65 -1.60
CA ASP A 83 25.70 -23.02 -0.62
C ASP A 83 25.80 -21.98 0.50
N LEU A 84 25.84 -20.71 0.13
CA LEU A 84 25.87 -19.59 1.09
C LEU A 84 24.65 -19.61 2.01
N TYR A 85 23.44 -19.85 1.46
CA TYR A 85 22.21 -19.90 2.25
C TYR A 85 22.23 -21.08 3.24
N ARG A 86 22.66 -22.26 2.83
CA ARG A 86 22.79 -23.40 3.74
C ARG A 86 23.74 -23.13 4.90
N GLN A 87 24.83 -22.42 4.65
CA GLN A 87 25.80 -22.10 5.70
C GLN A 87 25.34 -20.98 6.63
N ARG A 88 24.76 -19.91 6.07
CA ARG A 88 24.44 -18.68 6.83
C ARG A 88 23.13 -18.74 7.61
N TYR A 89 22.15 -19.53 7.17
CA TYR A 89 20.79 -19.45 7.70
C TYR A 89 20.30 -20.75 8.35
N ALA A 90 21.19 -21.61 8.79
CA ALA A 90 20.84 -22.96 9.25
C ALA A 90 19.84 -22.98 10.42
N ARG A 91 20.08 -22.18 11.47
CA ARG A 91 19.20 -22.11 12.65
C ARG A 91 17.86 -21.44 12.31
N SER A 92 17.91 -20.32 11.62
CA SER A 92 16.71 -19.58 11.20
C SER A 92 15.85 -20.41 10.25
N ALA A 93 16.46 -21.17 9.34
CA ALA A 93 15.77 -22.07 8.43
C ALA A 93 15.11 -23.25 9.17
N ALA A 94 15.82 -23.87 10.12
CA ALA A 94 15.30 -24.98 10.91
C ALA A 94 14.06 -24.58 11.72
N LEU A 95 14.13 -23.47 12.48
CA LEU A 95 12.98 -22.97 13.24
C LEU A 95 11.82 -22.56 12.31
N THR A 96 12.13 -22.00 11.13
CA THR A 96 11.09 -21.64 10.13
C THR A 96 10.40 -22.89 9.62
N ALA A 97 11.12 -23.97 9.32
CA ALA A 97 10.56 -25.24 8.88
C ALA A 97 9.65 -25.87 9.96
N GLU A 98 10.09 -25.85 11.21
CA GLU A 98 9.30 -26.32 12.36
C GLU A 98 7.99 -25.52 12.50
N ALA A 99 8.06 -24.19 12.51
CA ALA A 99 6.91 -23.32 12.71
C ALA A 99 5.97 -23.26 11.49
N GLN A 100 6.45 -23.56 10.30
CA GLN A 100 5.68 -23.41 9.06
C GLN A 100 4.43 -24.27 9.04
N GLY A 101 4.44 -25.45 9.67
CA GLY A 101 3.27 -26.32 9.77
C GLY A 101 2.12 -25.71 10.59
N ALA A 102 2.45 -24.83 11.54
CA ALA A 102 1.49 -24.24 12.49
C ALA A 102 1.08 -22.80 12.17
N ILE A 103 1.81 -22.08 11.30
CA ILE A 103 1.57 -20.66 11.00
C ILE A 103 1.13 -20.49 9.55
N SER A 104 -0.19 -20.25 9.34
CA SER A 104 -0.77 -20.09 8.00
C SER A 104 -0.18 -18.90 7.22
N ASP A 105 0.11 -17.78 7.90
CA ASP A 105 0.74 -16.61 7.29
C ASP A 105 2.14 -16.92 6.76
N LEU A 106 2.91 -17.72 7.50
CA LEU A 106 4.25 -18.15 7.09
C LEU A 106 4.18 -19.13 5.90
N GLN A 107 3.18 -20.01 5.88
CA GLN A 107 2.91 -20.88 4.72
C GLN A 107 2.61 -20.05 3.49
N PHE A 108 1.71 -19.05 3.63
CA PHE A 108 1.32 -18.18 2.53
C PHE A 108 2.50 -17.35 2.01
N THR A 109 3.22 -16.65 2.88
CA THR A 109 4.35 -15.80 2.49
C THR A 109 5.48 -16.61 1.86
N SER A 110 5.80 -17.78 2.40
CA SER A 110 6.82 -18.67 1.83
C SER A 110 6.44 -19.16 0.43
N ARG A 111 5.14 -19.41 0.19
CA ARG A 111 4.67 -19.93 -1.10
C ARG A 111 4.60 -18.86 -2.18
N TYR A 112 4.22 -17.63 -1.82
CA TYR A 112 3.92 -16.55 -2.78
C TYR A 112 5.01 -15.47 -2.86
N ARG A 113 6.13 -15.65 -2.20
CA ARG A 113 7.31 -14.76 -2.30
C ARG A 113 7.91 -14.74 -3.69
N VAL A 114 7.76 -15.81 -4.43
CA VAL A 114 8.19 -15.96 -5.82
C VAL A 114 7.04 -16.43 -6.68
N PRO A 115 7.07 -16.21 -8.02
CA PRO A 115 6.05 -16.74 -8.91
C PRO A 115 5.93 -18.26 -8.75
N PHE A 116 4.70 -18.79 -8.74
CA PHE A 116 4.41 -20.16 -8.31
C PHE A 116 5.16 -21.24 -9.12
N GLN A 117 5.39 -20.99 -10.41
CA GLN A 117 6.11 -21.92 -11.29
C GLN A 117 7.60 -22.08 -10.95
N TYR A 118 8.20 -21.11 -10.28
CA TYR A 118 9.57 -21.13 -9.79
C TYR A 118 9.69 -21.50 -8.32
N SER A 119 8.59 -21.38 -7.58
CA SER A 119 8.56 -21.43 -6.13
C SER A 119 9.11 -22.72 -5.55
N ARG A 120 8.85 -23.86 -6.19
CA ARG A 120 9.33 -25.16 -5.71
C ARG A 120 10.85 -25.21 -5.67
N TYR A 121 11.50 -24.92 -6.81
CA TYR A 121 12.95 -24.99 -6.95
C TYR A 121 13.68 -24.04 -5.98
N VAL A 122 13.15 -22.82 -5.82
CA VAL A 122 13.71 -21.83 -4.89
C VAL A 122 13.56 -22.26 -3.44
N ARG A 123 12.39 -22.75 -3.02
CA ARG A 123 12.16 -23.17 -1.64
C ARG A 123 12.99 -24.37 -1.22
N GLU A 124 13.32 -25.25 -2.14
CA GLU A 124 14.17 -26.41 -1.89
C GLU A 124 15.63 -26.01 -1.65
N GLN A 125 16.10 -24.92 -2.27
CA GLN A 125 17.52 -24.54 -2.31
C GLN A 125 17.85 -23.27 -1.51
N LEU A 126 16.95 -22.28 -1.46
CA LEU A 126 17.20 -20.97 -0.87
C LEU A 126 16.29 -20.74 0.36
N GLN A 127 16.55 -21.47 1.41
CA GLN A 127 15.81 -21.33 2.67
C GLN A 127 16.42 -20.21 3.52
N ALA A 128 15.81 -19.02 3.48
CA ALA A 128 16.10 -17.95 4.40
C ALA A 128 15.08 -17.98 5.56
N GLY A 129 15.52 -18.05 6.77
CA GLY A 129 14.64 -18.03 7.94
C GLY A 129 13.77 -16.77 8.02
N ALA A 130 12.63 -16.90 8.69
CA ALA A 130 11.68 -15.82 8.93
C ALA A 130 11.84 -15.15 10.31
N PHE A 131 12.69 -15.69 11.18
CA PHE A 131 12.84 -15.25 12.57
C PHE A 131 13.98 -14.26 12.73
N LEU A 132 13.72 -13.20 13.51
CA LEU A 132 14.69 -12.19 13.88
C LEU A 132 14.92 -12.23 15.40
N ARG A 133 16.16 -11.98 15.82
CA ARG A 133 16.57 -11.96 17.23
C ARG A 133 16.56 -10.53 17.80
N SER A 134 17.06 -9.58 17.06
CA SER A 134 17.25 -8.20 17.55
C SER A 134 17.21 -7.18 16.41
N SER A 135 17.12 -5.92 16.78
CA SER A 135 17.19 -4.78 15.87
C SER A 135 17.99 -3.65 16.54
N ASP A 136 18.64 -2.81 15.73
CA ASP A 136 19.43 -1.66 16.18
C ASP A 136 19.53 -0.62 15.06
N GLY A 137 19.25 0.65 15.34
CA GLY A 137 19.26 1.72 14.36
C GLY A 137 18.36 1.43 13.16
N VAL A 138 18.95 1.08 12.02
CA VAL A 138 18.30 0.71 10.77
C VAL A 138 18.58 -0.74 10.37
N THR A 139 19.04 -1.56 11.31
CA THR A 139 19.43 -2.95 11.05
C THR A 139 18.62 -3.93 11.86
N VAL A 140 18.54 -5.16 11.35
CA VAL A 140 17.96 -6.32 12.02
C VAL A 140 18.95 -7.48 12.02
N THR A 141 18.91 -8.32 13.06
CA THR A 141 19.78 -9.49 13.19
C THR A 141 18.92 -10.75 13.30
N ASP A 142 19.23 -11.79 12.52
CA ASP A 142 18.55 -13.08 12.56
C ASP A 142 19.07 -13.99 13.70
N LEU A 143 18.57 -15.23 13.77
CA LEU A 143 18.97 -16.19 14.80
C LEU A 143 20.38 -16.73 14.59
N ASP A 144 20.91 -16.67 13.39
CA ASP A 144 22.25 -17.11 13.04
C ASP A 144 23.30 -16.01 13.28
N GLY A 145 22.87 -14.79 13.67
CA GLY A 145 23.74 -13.65 13.91
C GLY A 145 24.02 -12.81 12.65
N ASN A 146 23.37 -13.09 11.54
CA ASN A 146 23.53 -12.27 10.34
C ASN A 146 22.83 -10.92 10.53
N ARG A 147 23.54 -9.85 10.24
CA ARG A 147 23.03 -8.47 10.30
C ARG A 147 22.63 -7.99 8.93
N PHE A 148 21.45 -7.36 8.85
CA PHE A 148 20.87 -6.83 7.62
C PHE A 148 20.45 -5.38 7.79
N TYR A 149 20.64 -4.56 6.75
CA TYR A 149 19.93 -3.29 6.63
C TYR A 149 18.46 -3.54 6.31
N ASP A 150 17.55 -2.99 7.12
CA ASP A 150 16.09 -3.13 6.91
C ASP A 150 15.62 -2.16 5.81
N LEU A 151 15.60 -2.64 4.57
CA LEU A 151 15.06 -1.91 3.42
C LEU A 151 13.54 -2.09 3.24
N ALA A 152 12.89 -2.78 4.18
CA ALA A 152 11.43 -2.86 4.26
C ALA A 152 10.84 -1.77 5.17
N GLY A 153 11.67 -1.16 6.03
CA GLY A 153 11.24 -0.20 7.04
C GLY A 153 10.09 -0.72 7.90
N SER A 154 10.07 -2.05 8.17
CA SER A 154 8.94 -2.75 8.80
C SER A 154 7.60 -2.39 8.15
N TYR A 155 7.53 -2.48 6.83
CA TYR A 155 6.37 -2.09 6.00
C TYR A 155 5.97 -0.60 6.14
N GLY A 156 6.95 0.26 6.45
CA GLY A 156 6.75 1.70 6.61
C GLY A 156 6.41 2.15 8.03
N VAL A 157 6.47 1.25 9.02
CA VAL A 157 6.34 1.61 10.44
C VAL A 157 7.56 2.38 10.90
N ASN A 158 8.77 1.88 10.60
CA ASN A 158 10.02 2.54 10.97
C ASN A 158 10.28 3.73 10.02
N LEU A 159 10.15 4.93 10.53
CA LEU A 159 10.47 6.17 9.83
C LEU A 159 11.75 6.79 10.38
N PHE A 160 11.98 6.68 11.68
CA PHE A 160 13.08 7.32 12.40
C PHE A 160 14.08 6.29 12.98
N GLY A 161 14.12 5.08 12.42
CA GLY A 161 14.92 3.97 12.95
C GLY A 161 14.23 3.24 14.11
N VAL A 162 14.62 1.97 14.33
CA VAL A 162 13.92 1.09 15.32
C VAL A 162 14.03 1.57 16.75
N ASP A 163 15.15 2.22 17.13
CA ASP A 163 15.38 2.65 18.51
C ASP A 163 14.47 3.81 18.91
N PHE A 164 14.10 4.68 17.97
CA PHE A 164 13.08 5.71 18.19
C PHE A 164 11.76 5.08 18.66
N TYR A 165 11.34 3.99 18.05
CA TYR A 165 10.08 3.30 18.40
C TYR A 165 10.20 2.50 19.69
N LYS A 166 11.38 1.90 19.99
CA LYS A 166 11.61 1.30 21.30
C LYS A 166 11.43 2.31 22.42
N ILE A 167 11.91 3.54 22.24
CA ILE A 167 11.70 4.62 23.21
C ILE A 167 10.22 4.98 23.32
N CYS A 168 9.50 5.13 22.18
CA CYS A 168 8.07 5.41 22.21
C CYS A 168 7.29 4.33 22.96
N ILE A 169 7.59 3.07 22.73
CA ILE A 169 6.97 1.93 23.42
C ILE A 169 7.27 1.99 24.91
N TYR A 170 8.54 2.16 25.29
CA TYR A 170 8.97 2.16 26.68
C TYR A 170 8.34 3.33 27.47
N GLU A 171 8.51 4.55 27.00
CA GLU A 171 7.97 5.75 27.68
C GLU A 171 6.44 5.75 27.68
N GLY A 172 5.82 5.39 26.56
CA GLY A 172 4.37 5.32 26.45
C GLY A 172 3.76 4.25 27.36
N SER A 173 4.41 3.10 27.48
CA SER A 173 3.98 2.04 28.41
C SER A 173 4.06 2.49 29.87
N ARG A 174 5.13 3.20 30.25
CA ARG A 174 5.26 3.76 31.61
C ARG A 174 4.14 4.75 31.93
N ARG A 175 3.76 5.61 30.99
CA ARG A 175 2.66 6.59 31.17
C ARG A 175 1.31 5.89 31.38
N ALA A 176 1.08 4.78 30.72
CA ALA A 176 -0.19 4.04 30.78
C ALA A 176 -0.23 2.99 31.89
N ALA A 177 0.88 2.75 32.62
CA ALA A 177 1.05 1.62 33.53
C ALA A 177 0.02 1.61 34.68
N GLU A 178 -0.30 2.77 35.25
CA GLU A 178 -1.27 2.86 36.35
C GLU A 178 -2.69 2.49 35.94
N LEU A 179 -3.09 2.86 34.69
CA LEU A 179 -4.39 2.47 34.16
C LEU A 179 -4.39 1.00 33.69
N GLY A 180 -3.24 0.51 33.20
CA GLY A 180 -3.14 -0.81 32.63
C GLY A 180 -4.03 -0.99 31.39
N PRO A 181 -4.46 -2.23 31.08
CA PRO A 181 -5.29 -2.53 29.89
C PRO A 181 -6.78 -2.30 30.14
N VAL A 182 -7.16 -1.23 30.85
CA VAL A 182 -8.58 -0.89 31.07
C VAL A 182 -9.17 -0.30 29.81
N LEU A 183 -10.25 -0.89 29.32
CA LEU A 183 -10.96 -0.52 28.10
C LEU A 183 -12.35 0.01 28.41
N GLY A 184 -12.89 0.87 27.54
CA GLY A 184 -14.19 1.51 27.73
C GLY A 184 -14.13 2.91 28.36
N GLY A 185 -13.11 3.20 29.16
CA GLY A 185 -12.67 4.55 29.53
C GLY A 185 -11.48 5.01 28.69
N TYR A 186 -11.08 6.27 28.83
CA TYR A 186 -9.95 6.81 28.05
C TYR A 186 -8.81 7.23 28.98
N HIS A 187 -7.59 6.90 28.58
CA HIS A 187 -6.38 7.49 29.15
C HIS A 187 -6.25 8.96 28.69
N PRO A 188 -5.73 9.91 29.50
CA PRO A 188 -5.56 11.32 29.14
C PRO A 188 -4.78 11.56 27.84
N ALA A 189 -3.89 10.66 27.45
CA ALA A 189 -3.18 10.69 26.17
C ALA A 189 -4.12 10.78 24.96
N VAL A 190 -5.34 10.25 25.05
CA VAL A 190 -6.35 10.31 23.97
C VAL A 190 -6.70 11.77 23.65
N ALA A 191 -6.89 12.62 24.66
CA ALA A 191 -7.23 14.02 24.46
C ALA A 191 -6.06 14.80 23.83
N TYR A 192 -4.83 14.53 24.26
CA TYR A 192 -3.63 15.11 23.65
C TYR A 192 -3.49 14.67 22.18
N ASN A 193 -3.57 13.38 21.92
CA ASN A 193 -3.43 12.82 20.57
C ASN A 193 -4.51 13.37 19.63
N ALA A 194 -5.77 13.45 20.07
CA ALA A 194 -6.84 14.00 19.25
C ALA A 194 -6.60 15.47 18.89
N ARG A 195 -6.17 16.30 19.84
CA ARG A 195 -5.82 17.70 19.59
C ARG A 195 -4.68 17.81 18.55
N ARG A 196 -3.57 17.09 18.77
CA ARG A 196 -2.42 17.13 17.86
C ARG A 196 -2.76 16.62 16.46
N LEU A 197 -3.55 15.56 16.34
CA LEU A 197 -3.96 15.02 15.04
C LEU A 197 -4.91 15.96 14.29
N ARG A 198 -5.75 16.71 14.98
CA ARG A 198 -6.57 17.77 14.37
C ARG A 198 -5.69 18.90 13.82
N GLU A 199 -4.70 19.33 14.57
CA GLU A 199 -3.75 20.36 14.13
C GLU A 199 -2.94 19.88 12.91
N ILE A 200 -2.40 18.66 12.93
CA ILE A 200 -1.61 18.07 11.86
C ILE A 200 -2.46 17.85 10.59
N SER A 201 -3.62 17.26 10.72
CA SER A 201 -4.49 16.95 9.59
C SER A 201 -5.25 18.17 9.07
N GLY A 202 -5.47 19.18 9.91
CA GLY A 202 -6.36 20.33 9.63
C GLY A 202 -7.81 19.91 9.48
N LEU A 203 -8.22 18.81 10.14
CA LEU A 203 -9.58 18.26 10.15
C LEU A 203 -10.18 18.33 11.56
N ASP A 204 -11.51 18.25 11.65
CA ASP A 204 -12.22 18.65 12.87
C ASP A 204 -12.26 17.56 13.95
N GLU A 205 -12.40 16.28 13.55
CA GLU A 205 -12.65 15.17 14.46
C GLU A 205 -11.74 13.98 14.18
N VAL A 206 -11.50 13.18 15.22
CA VAL A 206 -10.62 12.00 15.17
C VAL A 206 -11.34 10.76 15.67
N SER A 207 -11.08 9.63 15.03
CA SER A 207 -11.54 8.30 15.44
C SER A 207 -10.37 7.33 15.46
N PHE A 208 -10.19 6.61 16.58
CA PHE A 208 -9.11 5.64 16.75
C PHE A 208 -9.59 4.23 16.45
N HIS A 209 -8.72 3.45 15.81
CA HIS A 209 -8.91 2.06 15.38
C HIS A 209 -7.65 1.25 15.62
N MET A 210 -7.72 -0.08 15.48
CA MET A 210 -6.57 -0.97 15.69
C MET A 210 -5.67 -1.12 14.46
N SER A 211 -6.17 -0.78 13.28
CA SER A 211 -5.41 -0.93 12.04
C SER A 211 -5.79 0.11 10.99
N GLY A 212 -4.88 0.33 10.04
CA GLY A 212 -5.17 1.17 8.87
C GLY A 212 -6.34 0.62 8.04
N THR A 213 -6.52 -0.69 7.98
CA THR A 213 -7.67 -1.33 7.31
C THR A 213 -8.99 -0.90 7.93
N GLU A 214 -9.10 -0.91 9.25
CA GLU A 214 -10.30 -0.46 9.97
C GLU A 214 -10.55 1.04 9.77
N ALA A 215 -9.51 1.87 9.84
CA ALA A 215 -9.64 3.31 9.62
C ALA A 215 -10.16 3.64 8.22
N VAL A 216 -9.62 2.99 7.18
CA VAL A 216 -10.08 3.11 5.79
C VAL A 216 -11.51 2.61 5.64
N MET A 217 -11.84 1.44 6.21
CA MET A 217 -13.18 0.89 6.18
C MET A 217 -14.19 1.85 6.81
N GLN A 218 -13.84 2.44 7.96
CA GLN A 218 -14.70 3.41 8.62
C GLN A 218 -14.88 4.69 7.80
N ALA A 219 -13.82 5.21 7.17
CA ALA A 219 -13.91 6.38 6.29
C ALA A 219 -14.90 6.16 5.14
N VAL A 220 -14.81 5.01 4.47
CA VAL A 220 -15.71 4.64 3.37
C VAL A 220 -17.16 4.44 3.87
N ARG A 221 -17.34 3.81 5.03
CA ARG A 221 -18.68 3.62 5.63
C ARG A 221 -19.34 4.96 5.95
N LEU A 222 -18.61 5.90 6.56
CA LEU A 222 -19.10 7.25 6.83
C LEU A 222 -19.41 8.02 5.56
N ALA A 223 -18.55 7.95 4.54
CA ALA A 223 -18.82 8.56 3.26
C ALA A 223 -20.12 8.05 2.61
N ARG A 224 -20.35 6.73 2.63
CA ARG A 224 -21.61 6.11 2.16
C ARG A 224 -22.81 6.54 3.00
N PHE A 225 -22.67 6.58 4.30
CA PHE A 225 -23.71 7.02 5.23
C PHE A 225 -24.18 8.44 4.97
N HIS A 226 -23.24 9.38 4.80
CA HIS A 226 -23.55 10.78 4.58
C HIS A 226 -24.00 11.13 3.17
N THR A 227 -23.39 10.52 2.16
CA THR A 227 -23.74 10.79 0.76
C THR A 227 -24.98 10.04 0.29
N ARG A 228 -25.39 8.97 0.99
CA ARG A 228 -26.45 8.03 0.54
C ARG A 228 -26.12 7.36 -0.80
N ARG A 229 -24.83 7.32 -1.17
CA ARG A 229 -24.32 6.67 -2.38
C ARG A 229 -23.54 5.41 -2.00
N THR A 230 -23.42 4.47 -2.94
CA THR A 230 -22.89 3.15 -2.65
C THR A 230 -21.44 2.94 -3.11
N HIS A 231 -21.05 3.59 -4.21
CA HIS A 231 -19.79 3.24 -4.86
C HIS A 231 -18.58 3.98 -4.30
N LEU A 232 -17.52 3.20 -4.11
CA LEU A 232 -16.17 3.66 -3.85
C LEU A 232 -15.38 3.69 -5.15
N VAL A 233 -14.63 4.74 -5.41
CA VAL A 233 -13.59 4.78 -6.43
C VAL A 233 -12.23 4.62 -5.79
N ARG A 234 -11.40 3.74 -6.34
CA ARG A 234 -9.98 3.56 -6.03
C ARG A 234 -9.16 3.45 -7.31
N PHE A 235 -7.84 3.56 -7.20
CA PHE A 235 -6.95 3.44 -8.34
C PHE A 235 -6.19 2.11 -8.33
N CYS A 236 -5.86 1.60 -9.54
CA CYS A 236 -5.08 0.39 -9.72
C CYS A 236 -3.70 0.52 -9.04
N GLY A 237 -3.18 -0.56 -8.47
CA GLY A 237 -1.89 -0.58 -7.78
C GLY A 237 -1.89 0.00 -6.36
N ALA A 238 -2.98 0.61 -5.89
CA ALA A 238 -3.10 1.06 -4.50
C ALA A 238 -3.37 -0.10 -3.55
N TYR A 239 -2.76 -0.05 -2.37
CA TYR A 239 -3.09 -0.88 -1.23
C TYR A 239 -3.78 -0.04 -0.15
N HIS A 240 -4.97 -0.45 0.25
CA HIS A 240 -5.82 0.24 1.23
C HIS A 240 -6.29 -0.70 2.35
N GLY A 241 -5.49 -1.70 2.68
CA GLY A 241 -5.90 -2.80 3.53
C GLY A 241 -6.48 -3.98 2.73
N TRP A 242 -6.93 -5.00 3.44
CA TRP A 242 -7.38 -6.28 2.87
C TRP A 242 -8.90 -6.49 2.95
N TRP A 243 -9.64 -5.49 3.36
CA TRP A 243 -11.10 -5.50 3.37
C TRP A 243 -11.69 -5.67 1.94
N GLU A 244 -12.79 -6.40 1.81
CA GLU A 244 -13.41 -6.72 0.51
C GLU A 244 -13.69 -5.48 -0.34
N GLY A 245 -14.12 -4.35 0.27
CA GLY A 245 -14.41 -3.10 -0.44
C GLY A 245 -13.22 -2.50 -1.18
N VAL A 246 -12.00 -2.80 -0.77
CA VAL A 246 -10.78 -2.20 -1.33
C VAL A 246 -9.84 -3.20 -2.00
N GLN A 247 -10.09 -4.50 -1.88
CA GLN A 247 -9.27 -5.53 -2.50
C GLN A 247 -9.98 -6.14 -3.73
N PRO A 248 -9.66 -5.71 -4.95
CA PRO A 248 -10.26 -6.25 -6.15
C PRO A 248 -9.52 -7.49 -6.65
N GLY A 249 -10.22 -8.33 -7.43
CA GLY A 249 -9.61 -9.38 -8.23
C GLY A 249 -9.18 -10.61 -7.45
N ILE A 250 -7.99 -11.11 -7.77
CA ILE A 250 -7.38 -12.27 -7.12
C ILE A 250 -7.07 -11.95 -5.66
N GLY A 251 -7.33 -12.90 -4.77
CA GLY A 251 -7.18 -12.72 -3.31
C GLY A 251 -8.43 -12.22 -2.60
N ASN A 252 -9.48 -11.82 -3.34
CA ASN A 252 -10.77 -11.52 -2.76
C ASN A 252 -11.79 -12.63 -3.08
N PRO A 253 -12.32 -13.34 -2.08
CA PRO A 253 -13.32 -14.40 -2.31
C PRO A 253 -14.66 -13.84 -2.80
N VAL A 254 -14.93 -12.56 -2.57
CA VAL A 254 -16.20 -11.90 -2.93
C VAL A 254 -16.03 -11.03 -4.19
N THR A 255 -17.01 -11.14 -5.09
CA THR A 255 -17.05 -10.26 -6.27
C THR A 255 -17.55 -8.88 -5.86
N GLN A 256 -16.69 -7.87 -6.00
CA GLN A 256 -17.04 -6.50 -5.68
C GLN A 256 -17.99 -5.90 -6.70
N ARG A 257 -19.12 -5.39 -6.21
CA ARG A 257 -20.13 -4.71 -7.04
C ARG A 257 -20.07 -3.20 -6.90
N GLU A 258 -19.71 -2.71 -5.71
CA GLU A 258 -19.79 -1.31 -5.30
C GLU A 258 -18.41 -0.61 -5.25
N THR A 259 -17.47 -1.08 -6.07
CA THR A 259 -16.15 -0.47 -6.19
C THR A 259 -15.76 -0.32 -7.67
N TYR A 260 -15.36 0.88 -8.03
CA TYR A 260 -14.72 1.16 -9.31
C TYR A 260 -13.21 1.26 -9.11
N THR A 261 -12.47 0.31 -9.68
CA THR A 261 -11.01 0.40 -9.75
C THR A 261 -10.64 1.05 -11.08
N LEU A 262 -10.24 2.31 -11.03
CA LEU A 262 -9.80 3.05 -12.20
C LEU A 262 -8.32 2.79 -12.47
N ARG A 263 -7.93 2.81 -13.74
CA ARG A 263 -6.57 2.49 -14.18
C ARG A 263 -5.60 3.63 -13.86
N ASP A 264 -5.91 4.81 -14.37
CA ASP A 264 -4.98 5.93 -14.42
C ASP A 264 -5.50 7.15 -13.65
N MET A 265 -4.57 7.92 -13.08
CA MET A 265 -4.82 9.22 -12.49
C MET A 265 -4.74 10.30 -13.58
N ASN A 266 -5.73 10.36 -14.45
CA ASN A 266 -5.79 11.23 -15.63
C ASN A 266 -7.17 11.86 -15.83
N GLU A 267 -7.36 12.62 -16.91
CA GLU A 267 -8.63 13.30 -17.22
C GLU A 267 -9.80 12.34 -17.39
N ARG A 268 -9.57 11.17 -17.97
CA ARG A 268 -10.64 10.16 -18.13
C ARG A 268 -11.21 9.71 -16.80
N SER A 269 -10.37 9.55 -15.79
CA SER A 269 -10.81 9.22 -14.44
C SER A 269 -11.62 10.34 -13.80
N LEU A 270 -11.23 11.60 -13.99
CA LEU A 270 -12.01 12.76 -13.54
C LEU A 270 -13.38 12.83 -14.26
N GLU A 271 -13.41 12.50 -15.55
CA GLU A 271 -14.67 12.47 -16.30
C GLU A 271 -15.65 11.39 -15.79
N VAL A 272 -15.15 10.22 -15.37
CA VAL A 272 -15.98 9.22 -14.68
C VAL A 272 -16.61 9.80 -13.42
N LEU A 273 -15.85 10.55 -12.62
CA LEU A 273 -16.35 11.18 -11.39
C LEU A 273 -17.41 12.24 -11.69
N ARG A 274 -17.23 13.05 -12.76
CA ARG A 274 -18.19 14.08 -13.16
C ARG A 274 -19.53 13.49 -13.60
N ARG A 275 -19.51 12.34 -14.28
CA ARG A 275 -20.71 11.74 -14.90
C ARG A 275 -21.47 10.79 -13.99
N ARG A 276 -20.78 10.04 -13.14
CA ARG A 276 -21.41 9.05 -12.27
C ARG A 276 -22.08 9.72 -11.08
N ARG A 277 -23.28 9.24 -10.72
CA ARG A 277 -24.07 9.77 -9.61
C ARG A 277 -24.06 8.87 -8.37
N ASP A 278 -23.56 7.66 -8.52
CA ASP A 278 -23.55 6.61 -7.49
C ASP A 278 -22.28 6.60 -6.63
N ILE A 279 -21.31 7.49 -6.90
CA ILE A 279 -20.01 7.53 -6.20
C ILE A 279 -20.15 8.28 -4.87
N ALA A 280 -19.90 7.56 -3.78
CA ALA A 280 -19.86 8.11 -2.43
C ALA A 280 -18.52 8.79 -2.13
N CYS A 281 -17.42 8.14 -2.49
CA CYS A 281 -16.08 8.62 -2.19
C CYS A 281 -15.04 8.17 -3.20
N VAL A 282 -13.93 8.91 -3.21
CA VAL A 282 -12.69 8.55 -3.88
C VAL A 282 -11.61 8.33 -2.83
N LEU A 283 -10.96 7.17 -2.85
CA LEU A 283 -9.86 6.80 -1.98
C LEU A 283 -8.56 6.88 -2.75
N VAL A 284 -7.67 7.73 -2.31
CA VAL A 284 -6.36 7.98 -2.92
C VAL A 284 -5.26 7.59 -1.94
N ASN A 285 -4.35 6.75 -2.40
CA ASN A 285 -3.06 6.56 -1.74
C ASN A 285 -2.03 7.45 -2.42
N PRO A 286 -1.53 8.52 -1.77
CA PRO A 286 -0.61 9.47 -2.40
C PRO A 286 0.73 8.86 -2.84
N LEU A 287 1.06 7.66 -2.38
CA LEU A 287 2.21 6.89 -2.85
C LEU A 287 2.13 6.58 -4.36
N GLN A 288 0.93 6.53 -4.93
CA GLN A 288 0.72 6.29 -6.35
C GLN A 288 1.26 7.42 -7.24
N SER A 289 1.64 8.56 -6.65
CA SER A 289 2.39 9.63 -7.34
C SER A 289 3.70 9.14 -7.93
N LEU A 290 4.31 8.09 -7.37
CA LEU A 290 5.57 7.51 -7.87
C LEU A 290 5.39 6.88 -9.26
N HIS A 291 4.22 6.35 -9.53
CA HIS A 291 3.80 5.89 -10.85
C HIS A 291 2.27 6.06 -10.96
N PRO A 292 1.77 6.87 -11.87
CA PRO A 292 0.33 7.18 -11.98
C PRO A 292 -0.49 6.04 -12.62
N ASN A 293 -0.14 4.80 -12.36
CA ASN A 293 -0.74 3.54 -12.81
C ASN A 293 -0.55 3.18 -14.30
N ALA A 294 -0.06 4.11 -15.13
CA ALA A 294 0.19 3.83 -16.53
C ALA A 294 1.33 2.80 -16.67
N GLY A 295 0.99 1.59 -17.09
CA GLY A 295 1.98 0.52 -17.29
C GLY A 295 2.59 -0.05 -16.01
N ALA A 296 2.17 0.40 -14.83
CA ALA A 296 2.67 -0.14 -13.57
C ALA A 296 2.13 -1.56 -13.34
N PRO A 297 2.99 -2.58 -13.11
CA PRO A 297 2.54 -3.88 -12.65
C PRO A 297 1.93 -3.74 -11.26
N SER A 298 0.96 -4.60 -10.93
CA SER A 298 0.50 -4.72 -9.55
C SER A 298 1.65 -5.18 -8.65
N ASP A 299 1.62 -4.85 -7.35
CA ASP A 299 2.65 -5.28 -6.40
C ASP A 299 2.84 -6.82 -6.37
N GLY A 300 1.86 -7.58 -6.85
CA GLY A 300 1.94 -9.04 -6.97
C GLY A 300 2.52 -9.56 -8.27
N SER A 301 2.76 -8.74 -9.30
CA SER A 301 3.31 -9.20 -10.58
C SER A 301 4.80 -8.88 -10.70
N LEU A 302 5.61 -9.61 -9.96
CA LEU A 302 7.07 -9.55 -10.06
C LEU A 302 7.63 -10.19 -11.35
N VAL A 303 6.77 -10.81 -12.15
CA VAL A 303 7.18 -11.68 -13.26
C VAL A 303 7.42 -10.92 -14.54
N ASP A 304 6.66 -9.86 -14.78
CA ASP A 304 6.80 -9.04 -15.99
C ASP A 304 7.17 -7.62 -15.57
N SER A 305 8.44 -7.37 -15.50
CA SER A 305 9.02 -6.23 -14.78
C SER A 305 9.47 -5.09 -15.68
N ALA A 306 8.82 -4.87 -16.81
CA ALA A 306 8.94 -3.62 -17.54
C ALA A 306 8.29 -2.48 -16.72
N ARG A 307 8.94 -2.09 -15.63
CA ARG A 307 8.48 -0.99 -14.79
C ARG A 307 9.07 0.30 -15.31
N THR A 308 8.20 1.24 -15.62
CA THR A 308 8.56 2.65 -15.74
C THR A 308 7.95 3.37 -14.55
N ALA A 309 8.77 3.97 -13.72
CA ALA A 309 8.33 4.84 -12.64
C ALA A 309 9.07 6.17 -12.76
N HIS A 310 8.37 7.25 -12.55
CA HIS A 310 8.92 8.57 -12.42
C HIS A 310 8.07 9.34 -11.41
N PHE A 311 8.65 10.34 -10.80
CA PHE A 311 7.94 11.21 -9.90
C PHE A 311 8.00 12.65 -10.43
N ASP A 312 6.83 13.20 -10.70
CA ASP A 312 6.62 14.61 -11.00
C ASP A 312 5.64 15.19 -9.97
N ARG A 313 6.22 15.86 -8.97
CA ARG A 313 5.46 16.45 -7.87
C ARG A 313 4.45 17.49 -8.37
N THR A 314 4.87 18.34 -9.32
CA THR A 314 4.05 19.44 -9.82
C THR A 314 2.85 18.92 -10.59
N ALA A 315 3.06 17.99 -11.53
CA ALA A 315 1.99 17.37 -12.31
C ALA A 315 1.02 16.60 -11.42
N TYR A 316 1.53 15.85 -10.44
CA TYR A 316 0.68 15.10 -9.53
C TYR A 316 -0.14 16.02 -8.61
N ALA A 317 0.46 17.06 -8.05
CA ALA A 317 -0.25 18.05 -7.24
C ALA A 317 -1.32 18.81 -8.05
N ALA A 318 -1.05 19.13 -9.31
CA ALA A 318 -2.05 19.71 -10.21
C ALA A 318 -3.22 18.77 -10.45
N TRP A 319 -2.96 17.49 -10.68
CA TRP A 319 -4.02 16.50 -10.83
C TRP A 319 -4.84 16.33 -9.54
N LEU A 320 -4.21 16.30 -8.37
CA LEU A 320 -4.89 16.22 -7.07
C LEU A 320 -5.81 17.44 -6.81
N ARG A 321 -5.38 18.64 -7.20
CA ARG A 321 -6.22 19.85 -7.10
C ARG A 321 -7.48 19.72 -7.96
N ARG A 322 -7.34 19.26 -9.20
CA ARG A 322 -8.48 19.00 -10.09
C ARG A 322 -9.39 17.90 -9.56
N LEU A 323 -8.81 16.84 -8.97
CA LEU A 323 -9.59 15.81 -8.27
C LEU A 323 -10.39 16.42 -7.11
N ARG A 324 -9.77 17.29 -6.30
CA ARG A 324 -10.45 17.98 -5.20
C ARG A 324 -11.63 18.83 -5.71
N GLU A 325 -11.43 19.58 -6.78
CA GLU A 325 -12.47 20.40 -7.42
C GLU A 325 -13.65 19.54 -7.86
N VAL A 326 -13.40 18.49 -8.64
CA VAL A 326 -14.45 17.57 -9.10
C VAL A 326 -15.19 16.91 -7.94
N CYS A 327 -14.48 16.49 -6.90
CA CYS A 327 -15.11 15.92 -5.72
C CYS A 327 -16.03 16.93 -5.03
N SER A 328 -15.60 18.20 -4.91
CA SER A 328 -16.41 19.27 -4.32
C SER A 328 -17.66 19.56 -5.13
N GLU A 329 -17.53 19.73 -6.45
CA GLU A 329 -18.65 19.99 -7.37
C GLU A 329 -19.70 18.87 -7.36
N ARG A 330 -19.25 17.63 -7.21
CA ARG A 330 -20.10 16.44 -7.27
C ARG A 330 -20.59 15.95 -5.91
N GLY A 331 -20.17 16.57 -4.81
CA GLY A 331 -20.45 16.12 -3.47
C GLY A 331 -19.92 14.69 -3.22
N ILE A 332 -18.73 14.39 -3.73
CA ILE A 332 -18.01 13.14 -3.55
C ILE A 332 -17.00 13.35 -2.42
N VAL A 333 -16.97 12.46 -1.44
CA VAL A 333 -16.00 12.56 -0.32
C VAL A 333 -14.62 12.16 -0.82
N LEU A 334 -13.64 13.06 -0.70
CA LEU A 334 -12.25 12.78 -0.98
C LEU A 334 -11.57 12.26 0.28
N ILE A 335 -11.02 11.04 0.21
CA ILE A 335 -10.32 10.39 1.32
C ILE A 335 -8.85 10.19 0.92
N PHE A 336 -7.92 10.74 1.70
CA PHE A 336 -6.50 10.44 1.57
C PHE A 336 -6.12 9.29 2.52
N ASP A 337 -5.64 8.21 1.94
CA ASP A 337 -5.03 7.13 2.71
C ASP A 337 -3.54 7.44 2.93
N GLU A 338 -3.27 8.03 4.08
CA GLU A 338 -1.93 8.39 4.54
C GLU A 338 -1.33 7.38 5.52
N VAL A 339 -1.91 6.19 5.64
CA VAL A 339 -1.41 5.13 6.55
C VAL A 339 0.06 4.81 6.29
N PHE A 340 0.53 4.95 5.05
CA PHE A 340 1.92 4.69 4.67
C PHE A 340 2.76 5.97 4.52
N VAL A 341 2.21 7.04 3.95
CA VAL A 341 2.95 8.25 3.61
C VAL A 341 2.85 9.36 4.66
N GLY A 342 1.90 9.25 5.56
CA GLY A 342 1.74 10.17 6.68
C GLY A 342 3.02 10.28 7.50
N PHE A 343 3.42 11.51 7.84
CA PHE A 343 4.67 11.84 8.53
C PHE A 343 5.97 11.51 7.75
N ARG A 344 5.89 10.85 6.59
CA ARG A 344 7.07 10.46 5.81
C ARG A 344 7.46 11.51 4.78
N LEU A 345 6.49 12.19 4.17
CA LEU A 345 6.73 13.20 3.14
C LEU A 345 6.91 14.59 3.75
N ALA A 346 6.17 14.88 4.81
CA ALA A 346 6.20 16.12 5.58
C ALA A 346 5.62 15.84 6.97
N PRO A 347 5.85 16.71 7.99
CA PRO A 347 5.22 16.58 9.31
C PRO A 347 3.69 16.51 9.26
N GLY A 348 3.04 17.27 8.38
CA GLY A 348 1.60 17.25 8.12
C GLY A 348 1.17 16.25 7.03
N GLY A 349 2.06 15.34 6.63
CA GLY A 349 1.78 14.26 5.67
C GLY A 349 1.64 14.73 4.22
N ALA A 350 0.92 13.92 3.44
CA ALA A 350 0.74 14.16 2.02
C ALA A 350 -0.14 15.38 1.71
N GLN A 351 -1.06 15.74 2.61
CA GLN A 351 -1.88 16.95 2.45
C GLN A 351 -0.99 18.20 2.44
N GLU A 352 -0.04 18.29 3.36
CA GLU A 352 0.96 19.37 3.41
C GLU A 352 1.87 19.32 2.19
N TYR A 353 2.42 18.13 1.91
CA TYR A 353 3.41 17.94 0.85
C TYR A 353 2.88 18.29 -0.55
N PHE A 354 1.64 17.96 -0.87
CA PHE A 354 1.02 18.27 -2.16
C PHE A 354 0.16 19.54 -2.18
N GLY A 355 -0.08 20.16 -1.02
CA GLY A 355 -0.90 21.35 -0.90
C GLY A 355 -2.38 21.12 -1.24
N VAL A 356 -2.92 19.94 -0.91
CA VAL A 356 -4.32 19.56 -1.20
C VAL A 356 -4.98 18.98 0.04
N ARG A 357 -6.15 19.52 0.43
CA ARG A 357 -6.92 19.07 1.59
C ARG A 357 -7.99 18.05 1.18
N ALA A 358 -8.01 16.92 1.86
CA ALA A 358 -9.06 15.92 1.75
C ALA A 358 -10.25 16.24 2.70
N ASP A 359 -11.35 15.53 2.53
CA ASP A 359 -12.49 15.60 3.46
C ASP A 359 -12.27 14.68 4.66
N MET A 360 -11.52 13.60 4.44
CA MET A 360 -11.07 12.65 5.45
C MET A 360 -9.63 12.20 5.13
N ALA A 361 -8.86 11.90 6.16
CA ALA A 361 -7.53 11.32 6.03
C ALA A 361 -7.34 10.17 7.03
N THR A 362 -6.74 9.06 6.59
CA THR A 362 -6.42 7.92 7.45
C THR A 362 -4.93 7.85 7.72
N TYR A 363 -4.56 7.60 8.98
CA TYR A 363 -3.18 7.46 9.43
C TYR A 363 -2.99 6.11 10.12
N GLY A 364 -1.73 5.71 10.31
CA GLY A 364 -1.39 4.46 11.00
C GLY A 364 0.10 4.23 11.02
N LYS A 365 0.52 2.95 11.05
CA LYS A 365 1.94 2.56 11.01
C LYS A 365 2.80 3.36 11.99
N THR A 366 3.64 4.27 11.49
CA THR A 366 4.57 5.08 12.28
C THR A 366 3.91 5.83 13.44
N LEU A 367 2.66 6.30 13.23
CA LEU A 367 1.88 7.04 14.24
C LEU A 367 1.65 6.23 15.52
N GLY A 368 1.60 4.90 15.44
CA GLY A 368 1.42 4.05 16.61
C GLY A 368 2.59 4.03 17.59
N GLY A 369 3.70 4.71 17.27
CA GLY A 369 4.90 4.68 18.10
C GLY A 369 5.48 3.27 18.27
N GLY A 370 5.26 2.38 17.29
CA GLY A 370 5.66 0.97 17.30
C GLY A 370 4.51 0.00 17.60
N PHE A 371 3.36 0.47 18.08
CA PHE A 371 2.16 -0.34 18.27
C PHE A 371 1.22 -0.32 17.05
N PRO A 372 0.36 -1.33 16.88
CA PRO A 372 -0.66 -1.34 15.86
C PRO A 372 -1.72 -0.24 16.11
N VAL A 373 -2.01 0.55 15.08
CA VAL A 373 -3.03 1.58 15.14
C VAL A 373 -3.54 1.95 13.75
N GLY A 374 -4.79 2.39 13.70
CA GLY A 374 -5.38 3.13 12.61
C GLY A 374 -6.09 4.37 13.17
N VAL A 375 -6.00 5.47 12.48
CA VAL A 375 -6.67 6.72 12.87
C VAL A 375 -7.38 7.28 11.66
N LEU A 376 -8.61 7.72 11.85
CA LEU A 376 -9.38 8.47 10.88
C LEU A 376 -9.57 9.91 11.40
N CYS A 377 -9.11 10.87 10.63
CA CYS A 377 -9.42 12.27 10.80
C CYS A 377 -10.44 12.70 9.74
N GLY A 378 -11.39 13.57 10.06
CA GLY A 378 -12.40 13.99 9.11
C GLY A 378 -13.12 15.28 9.52
N LYS A 379 -13.81 15.87 8.53
CA LYS A 379 -14.72 17.02 8.78
C LYS A 379 -15.84 16.61 9.71
N ALA A 380 -16.22 17.45 10.68
CA ALA A 380 -17.23 17.17 11.71
C ALA A 380 -18.55 16.62 11.12
N GLY A 381 -19.03 17.23 10.02
CA GLY A 381 -20.26 16.77 9.35
C GLY A 381 -20.19 15.36 8.79
N LEU A 382 -18.99 14.87 8.43
CA LEU A 382 -18.76 13.52 7.91
C LEU A 382 -18.42 12.50 8.99
N MET A 383 -17.91 12.96 10.15
CA MET A 383 -17.52 12.07 11.25
C MET A 383 -18.71 11.67 12.14
N ARG A 384 -19.82 12.39 12.07
CA ARG A 384 -21.03 12.09 12.83
C ARG A 384 -21.59 10.73 12.45
N ARG A 385 -21.82 9.88 13.45
CA ARG A 385 -22.23 8.48 13.27
C ARG A 385 -23.73 8.24 13.48
N TYR A 386 -24.50 9.28 13.71
CA TYR A 386 -25.94 9.25 13.95
C TYR A 386 -26.60 10.47 13.30
N ARG A 387 -27.92 10.43 13.23
CA ARG A 387 -28.75 11.56 12.79
C ARG A 387 -29.60 12.02 13.95
N GLU A 388 -29.61 13.31 14.24
CA GLU A 388 -30.40 13.87 15.33
C GLU A 388 -31.89 13.72 15.11
N ASP A 389 -32.33 13.93 13.85
CA ASP A 389 -33.73 13.76 13.44
C ASP A 389 -34.17 12.32 13.25
N ARG A 390 -33.24 11.37 13.25
CA ARG A 390 -33.47 9.91 13.07
C ARG A 390 -32.49 9.10 13.90
N PRO A 391 -32.62 9.05 15.20
CA PRO A 391 -31.61 8.48 16.08
C PRO A 391 -31.36 6.99 15.91
N ALA A 392 -32.26 6.26 15.25
CA ALA A 392 -32.05 4.85 14.86
C ALA A 392 -31.21 4.69 13.56
N ASP A 393 -31.04 5.75 12.75
CA ASP A 393 -30.21 5.75 11.56
C ASP A 393 -28.76 6.04 11.94
N ILE A 394 -28.00 4.99 12.22
CA ILE A 394 -26.62 5.07 12.72
C ILE A 394 -25.62 4.40 11.78
N CYS A 395 -24.37 4.87 11.83
CA CYS A 395 -23.20 4.23 11.25
C CYS A 395 -22.33 3.65 12.35
N PHE A 396 -22.64 2.44 12.80
CA PHE A 396 -21.93 1.81 13.91
C PHE A 396 -20.50 1.42 13.52
N ALA A 397 -19.53 1.80 14.35
CA ALA A 397 -18.16 1.29 14.31
C ALA A 397 -17.54 1.42 15.71
N ARG A 398 -17.20 0.30 16.30
CA ARG A 398 -16.47 0.22 17.56
C ARG A 398 -15.72 -1.11 17.64
N GLY A 399 -14.42 -1.05 17.89
CA GLY A 399 -13.57 -2.20 18.23
C GLY A 399 -13.28 -2.21 19.73
N THR A 400 -13.12 -3.39 20.30
CA THR A 400 -12.83 -3.58 21.73
C THR A 400 -11.56 -2.80 22.15
N PHE A 401 -10.52 -2.83 21.34
CA PHE A 401 -9.21 -2.25 21.66
C PHE A 401 -9.00 -0.84 21.10
N ASN A 402 -10.02 -0.21 20.57
CA ASN A 402 -9.91 1.18 20.12
C ASN A 402 -9.50 2.08 21.26
N SER A 403 -8.51 2.95 21.04
CA SER A 403 -7.92 3.82 22.07
C SER A 403 -7.25 3.08 23.24
N HIS A 404 -6.66 1.90 22.96
CA HIS A 404 -5.94 1.12 23.98
C HIS A 404 -4.89 1.99 24.70
N PRO A 405 -4.84 2.02 26.05
CA PRO A 405 -4.01 2.95 26.82
C PRO A 405 -2.54 2.95 26.41
N TYR A 406 -1.92 1.78 26.23
CA TYR A 406 -0.52 1.66 25.83
C TYR A 406 -0.25 2.19 24.40
N VAL A 407 -1.19 1.95 23.47
CA VAL A 407 -1.11 2.50 22.12
C VAL A 407 -1.21 4.02 22.15
N MET A 408 -2.13 4.56 22.96
CA MET A 408 -2.31 6.01 23.10
C MET A 408 -1.10 6.67 23.77
N GLY A 409 -0.51 6.03 24.77
CA GLY A 409 0.73 6.48 25.42
C GLY A 409 1.90 6.55 24.45
N ALA A 410 2.14 5.48 23.66
CA ALA A 410 3.21 5.45 22.67
C ALA A 410 2.99 6.46 21.54
N MET A 411 1.75 6.62 21.06
CA MET A 411 1.37 7.64 20.09
C MET A 411 1.65 9.06 20.63
N GLN A 412 1.34 9.32 21.89
CA GLN A 412 1.62 10.61 22.52
C GLN A 412 3.13 10.91 22.48
N VAL A 413 3.97 9.95 22.89
CA VAL A 413 5.42 10.10 22.84
C VAL A 413 5.91 10.35 21.41
N PHE A 414 5.38 9.61 20.44
CA PHE A 414 5.68 9.82 19.02
C PHE A 414 5.37 11.27 18.58
N LEU A 415 4.16 11.77 18.90
CA LEU A 415 3.72 13.11 18.51
C LEU A 415 4.50 14.22 19.21
N GLU A 416 4.86 14.04 20.49
CA GLU A 416 5.73 14.96 21.22
C GLU A 416 7.13 15.02 20.58
N ARG A 417 7.71 13.87 20.25
CA ARG A 417 9.03 13.79 19.62
C ARG A 417 9.05 14.34 18.19
N LEU A 418 7.94 14.21 17.47
CA LEU A 418 7.79 14.79 16.13
C LEU A 418 8.02 16.31 16.11
N ASP A 419 7.64 16.97 17.21
CA ASP A 419 7.78 18.42 17.36
C ASP A 419 9.18 18.89 17.83
N THR A 420 10.07 17.97 18.14
CA THR A 420 11.42 18.34 18.57
C THR A 420 12.25 18.93 17.41
N PRO A 421 13.14 19.88 17.68
CA PRO A 421 14.02 20.47 16.62
C PRO A 421 14.83 19.40 15.88
N ALA A 422 15.29 18.36 16.56
CA ALA A 422 16.04 17.25 15.97
C ALA A 422 15.24 16.51 14.90
N ILE A 423 13.96 16.19 15.17
CA ILE A 423 13.11 15.51 14.19
C ILE A 423 12.64 16.47 13.10
N ARG A 424 12.27 17.70 13.44
CA ARG A 424 11.86 18.71 12.45
C ARG A 424 12.98 19.00 11.45
N GLY A 425 14.23 19.09 11.88
CA GLY A 425 15.39 19.28 11.02
C GLY A 425 15.62 18.15 10.00
N LEU A 426 15.07 16.94 10.25
CA LEU A 426 15.14 15.85 9.26
C LEU A 426 14.30 16.12 8.01
N TYR A 427 13.29 16.97 8.09
CA TYR A 427 12.44 17.33 6.95
C TYR A 427 13.02 18.47 6.10
N GLU A 428 13.95 19.24 6.63
CA GLU A 428 14.62 20.30 5.87
C GLU A 428 15.43 19.70 4.72
N GLY A 429 15.17 20.14 3.48
CA GLY A 429 15.85 19.61 2.28
C GLY A 429 15.69 18.10 2.07
N LEU A 430 14.58 17.52 2.53
CA LEU A 430 14.34 16.06 2.50
C LEU A 430 14.34 15.51 1.07
N ASP A 431 13.60 16.16 0.17
CA ASP A 431 13.49 15.72 -1.23
C ASP A 431 14.84 15.83 -1.95
N GLU A 432 15.56 16.93 -1.75
CA GLU A 432 16.86 17.18 -2.35
C GLU A 432 17.87 16.09 -1.93
N ARG A 433 17.93 15.75 -0.65
CA ARG A 433 18.81 14.69 -0.14
C ARG A 433 18.49 13.32 -0.73
N TRP A 434 17.21 12.96 -0.79
CA TRP A 434 16.82 11.66 -1.33
C TRP A 434 16.97 11.59 -2.84
N ASN A 435 16.68 12.69 -3.56
CA ASN A 435 16.88 12.78 -5.00
C ASN A 435 18.36 12.67 -5.35
N ALA A 436 19.25 13.35 -4.62
CA ALA A 436 20.69 13.25 -4.82
C ALA A 436 21.21 11.81 -4.62
N ARG A 437 20.72 11.10 -3.59
CA ARG A 437 21.07 9.69 -3.35
C ARG A 437 20.58 8.77 -4.48
N ALA A 438 19.35 8.98 -4.97
CA ALA A 438 18.80 8.19 -6.07
C ALA A 438 19.57 8.46 -7.37
N CYS A 439 19.91 9.72 -7.67
CA CYS A 439 20.73 10.07 -8.83
C CYS A 439 22.13 9.44 -8.74
N SER A 440 22.78 9.50 -7.57
CA SER A 440 24.10 8.89 -7.38
C SER A 440 24.07 7.37 -7.56
N LEU A 441 23.03 6.69 -7.04
CA LEU A 441 22.88 5.25 -7.26
C LEU A 441 22.64 4.93 -8.73
N ASN A 442 21.78 5.68 -9.42
CA ASN A 442 21.50 5.47 -10.84
C ASN A 442 22.75 5.66 -11.69
N ALA A 443 23.58 6.67 -11.41
CA ALA A 443 24.87 6.87 -12.10
C ALA A 443 25.78 5.64 -11.96
N ARG A 444 25.92 5.10 -10.74
CA ARG A 444 26.72 3.90 -10.50
C ARG A 444 26.16 2.66 -11.20
N LEU A 445 24.82 2.50 -11.26
CA LEU A 445 24.18 1.40 -11.97
C LEU A 445 24.41 1.50 -13.49
N ASP A 446 24.37 2.72 -14.03
CA ASP A 446 24.67 3.01 -15.45
C ASP A 446 26.15 2.74 -15.79
N GLU A 447 27.09 3.21 -14.97
CA GLU A 447 28.53 2.95 -15.11
C GLU A 447 28.84 1.45 -15.08
N ALA A 448 28.13 0.69 -14.23
CA ALA A 448 28.27 -0.77 -14.16
C ALA A 448 27.53 -1.52 -15.29
N GLY A 449 26.84 -0.83 -16.20
CA GLY A 449 26.06 -1.43 -17.28
C GLY A 449 24.88 -2.29 -16.81
N LEU A 450 24.37 -2.05 -15.60
CA LEU A 450 23.31 -2.85 -15.01
C LEU A 450 21.94 -2.40 -15.51
N PRO A 451 21.04 -3.32 -15.93
CA PRO A 451 19.73 -2.98 -16.45
C PRO A 451 18.71 -2.69 -15.33
N VAL A 452 19.12 -1.90 -14.33
CA VAL A 452 18.33 -1.55 -13.15
C VAL A 452 18.45 -0.07 -12.87
N ARG A 453 17.36 0.56 -12.54
CA ARG A 453 17.29 1.95 -12.06
C ARG A 453 16.36 2.05 -10.86
N VAL A 454 16.44 3.14 -10.14
CA VAL A 454 15.50 3.48 -9.08
C VAL A 454 14.80 4.79 -9.39
N ALA A 455 13.51 4.85 -9.03
CA ALA A 455 12.75 6.09 -8.95
C ALA A 455 12.30 6.27 -7.50
N ASN A 456 12.19 7.50 -7.02
CA ASN A 456 11.91 7.76 -5.62
C ASN A 456 10.81 8.81 -5.40
N LEU A 457 10.14 8.67 -4.30
CA LEU A 457 9.31 9.68 -3.64
C LEU A 457 9.87 9.81 -2.22
N SER A 458 10.70 10.81 -2.00
CA SER A 458 11.46 10.94 -0.75
C SER A 458 12.21 9.62 -0.42
N SER A 459 12.06 9.07 0.77
CA SER A 459 12.71 7.83 1.23
C SER A 459 12.04 6.53 0.72
N ILE A 460 11.07 6.63 -0.16
CA ILE A 460 10.38 5.47 -0.77
C ILE A 460 10.90 5.32 -2.19
N TRP A 461 11.54 4.19 -2.49
CA TRP A 461 12.11 3.95 -3.80
C TRP A 461 11.41 2.77 -4.49
N THR A 462 11.28 2.87 -5.81
CA THR A 462 10.79 1.80 -6.68
C THR A 462 11.92 1.33 -7.56
N VAL A 463 12.16 0.02 -7.57
CA VAL A 463 13.15 -0.61 -8.47
C VAL A 463 12.52 -0.77 -9.84
N CYS A 464 13.19 -0.23 -10.86
CA CYS A 464 12.79 -0.27 -12.26
C CYS A 464 13.82 -1.07 -13.05
N TYR A 465 13.35 -2.07 -13.81
CA TYR A 465 14.21 -2.84 -14.69
C TYR A 465 14.12 -2.27 -16.11
N THR A 466 15.25 -1.89 -16.70
CA THR A 466 15.29 -1.38 -18.08
C THR A 466 15.22 -2.50 -19.11
N ARG A 467 15.53 -3.74 -18.70
CA ARG A 467 15.34 -4.96 -19.49
C ARG A 467 14.40 -5.91 -18.75
N PRO A 468 13.19 -6.14 -19.25
CA PRO A 468 12.26 -7.09 -18.65
C PRO A 468 12.86 -8.51 -18.65
N SER A 469 12.71 -9.22 -17.54
CA SER A 469 13.05 -10.63 -17.45
C SER A 469 12.26 -11.30 -16.32
N ARG A 470 11.76 -12.49 -16.60
CA ARG A 470 11.12 -13.34 -15.59
C ARG A 470 12.09 -13.84 -14.52
N TYR A 471 13.38 -13.62 -14.69
CA TYR A 471 14.42 -13.98 -13.72
C TYR A 471 14.72 -12.82 -12.73
N ASN A 472 14.25 -11.61 -13.00
CA ASN A 472 14.57 -10.41 -12.19
C ASN A 472 14.18 -10.53 -10.72
N TRP A 473 13.15 -11.31 -10.36
CA TRP A 473 12.76 -11.54 -8.97
C TRP A 473 13.84 -12.26 -8.14
N MET A 474 14.81 -12.92 -8.77
CA MET A 474 15.95 -13.50 -8.07
C MET A 474 16.84 -12.47 -7.38
N LEU A 475 16.86 -11.22 -7.83
CA LEU A 475 17.66 -10.13 -7.25
C LEU A 475 17.46 -10.02 -5.72
N GLN A 476 16.26 -10.23 -5.22
CA GLN A 476 15.98 -10.18 -3.77
C GLN A 476 16.85 -11.16 -2.95
N TYR A 477 17.17 -12.33 -3.49
CA TYR A 477 17.97 -13.36 -2.80
C TYR A 477 19.45 -13.00 -2.82
N TYR A 478 19.95 -12.44 -3.92
CA TYR A 478 21.31 -11.94 -3.99
C TYR A 478 21.51 -10.74 -3.06
N LEU A 479 20.58 -9.79 -3.04
CA LEU A 479 20.63 -8.65 -2.13
C LEU A 479 20.60 -9.07 -0.65
N ARG A 480 19.83 -10.12 -0.32
CA ARG A 480 19.83 -10.67 1.05
C ARG A 480 21.18 -11.29 1.40
N ALA A 481 21.83 -11.97 0.47
CA ALA A 481 23.18 -12.50 0.67
C ALA A 481 24.19 -11.37 0.96
N GLU A 482 23.97 -10.19 0.44
CA GLU A 482 24.77 -8.98 0.68
C GLU A 482 24.33 -8.16 1.90
N GLY A 483 23.47 -8.73 2.76
CA GLY A 483 23.04 -8.07 4.00
C GLY A 483 21.92 -7.05 3.85
N LEU A 484 21.10 -7.16 2.81
CA LEU A 484 19.94 -6.28 2.59
C LEU A 484 18.64 -7.03 2.81
N ALA A 485 17.88 -6.68 3.86
CA ALA A 485 16.57 -7.26 4.14
C ALA A 485 15.48 -6.50 3.38
N LEU A 486 14.83 -7.19 2.44
CA LEU A 486 13.72 -6.67 1.65
C LEU A 486 12.38 -7.17 2.20
N SER A 487 11.29 -6.49 1.83
CA SER A 487 9.95 -6.98 2.12
C SER A 487 9.70 -8.34 1.45
N TRP A 488 8.68 -9.06 1.90
CA TRP A 488 8.33 -10.36 1.33
C TRP A 488 7.94 -10.31 -0.15
N VAL A 489 7.49 -9.15 -0.65
CA VAL A 489 7.18 -8.91 -2.07
C VAL A 489 8.44 -8.70 -2.95
N GLY A 490 9.62 -8.79 -2.37
CA GLY A 490 10.89 -8.74 -3.11
C GLY A 490 11.33 -7.34 -3.51
N THR A 491 11.99 -7.22 -4.68
CA THR A 491 12.63 -5.99 -5.17
C THR A 491 11.67 -4.95 -5.75
N GLY A 492 10.38 -5.00 -5.39
CA GLY A 492 9.42 -4.03 -5.91
C GLY A 492 9.62 -2.64 -5.33
N ARG A 493 9.85 -2.56 -4.04
CA ARG A 493 9.92 -1.29 -3.31
C ARG A 493 10.93 -1.36 -2.19
N LEU A 494 11.74 -0.30 -2.05
CA LEU A 494 12.67 -0.09 -0.95
C LEU A 494 12.15 1.07 -0.09
N ILE A 495 12.19 0.92 1.22
CA ILE A 495 11.67 1.89 2.19
C ILE A 495 12.77 2.17 3.17
N PHE A 496 13.30 3.40 3.13
CA PHE A 496 14.38 3.82 4.02
C PHE A 496 13.82 4.54 5.26
N SER A 497 14.56 4.38 6.34
CA SER A 497 14.34 5.07 7.62
C SER A 497 15.26 6.26 7.74
#